data_90b25736485b9f59a44c65370c6a0052
#
_entry.id   90b25736485b9f59a44c65370c6a0052
#
_cell.length_a   1.000
_cell.length_b   1.000
_cell.length_c   1.000
_cell.angle_alpha   90.00
_cell.angle_beta   90.00
_cell.angle_gamma   90.00
#
_symmetry.space_group_name_H-M   'P 1'
#
loop_
_entity.id
_entity.type
_entity.pdbx_description
1 polymer ?
#
loop_
_entity_poly.entity_id
_entity_poly.type
_entity_poly.pdbx_seq_one_letter_code
_entity_poly.pdbx_strand_id
1 'polypeptide(L)'
;IILCENVAIVHTSKEREDVEIIIVTSSKFRNKKARPVTKGFLKKYPEVEREYNRLKKINEEQTYYFQIIRNGSLRKYIFLENIYTTCVKSAYTPAAIESIKIARGQINFNERG
;
A
#
# COMPACT_ATOMS: atom_id res chain seq x y z
N ILE A 1 -12.72 6.64 3.95
CA ILE A 1 -12.93 6.01 2.64
C ILE A 1 -11.81 6.42 1.70
N ILE A 2 -11.10 5.44 1.15
CA ILE A 2 -10.04 5.69 0.17
C ILE A 2 -10.62 5.51 -1.22
N LEU A 3 -10.51 6.56 -2.04
CA LEU A 3 -10.94 6.48 -3.43
C LEU A 3 -9.81 5.83 -4.24
N CYS A 4 -10.12 4.79 -4.97
CA CYS A 4 -9.12 4.03 -5.74
C CYS A 4 -8.36 4.89 -6.74
N GLU A 5 -8.99 5.89 -7.33
CA GLU A 5 -8.34 6.79 -8.27
C GLU A 5 -7.18 7.55 -7.65
N ASN A 6 -7.16 7.69 -6.32
CA ASN A 6 -6.10 8.38 -5.59
C ASN A 6 -5.05 7.43 -5.05
N VAL A 7 -5.28 6.12 -5.09
CA VAL A 7 -4.30 5.14 -4.62
C VAL A 7 -3.32 4.85 -5.74
N ALA A 8 -2.09 5.33 -5.56
CA ALA A 8 -1.06 5.18 -6.58
C ALA A 8 -0.21 3.93 -6.39
N ILE A 9 0.25 3.67 -5.17
CA ILE A 9 1.14 2.55 -4.87
C ILE A 9 0.67 1.87 -3.59
N VAL A 10 0.67 0.53 -3.60
CA VAL A 10 0.42 -0.28 -2.40
C VAL A 10 1.65 -1.13 -2.17
N HIS A 11 2.20 -1.04 -0.98
CA HIS A 11 3.39 -1.78 -0.58
C HIS A 11 3.16 -2.39 0.80
N THR A 12 3.85 -3.48 1.07
CA THR A 12 3.87 -4.07 2.41
C THR A 12 5.31 -4.26 2.85
N SER A 13 5.54 -4.07 4.13
CA SER A 13 6.85 -4.30 4.73
C SER A 13 6.66 -5.14 5.97
N LYS A 14 7.45 -6.17 6.10
CA LYS A 14 7.39 -7.03 7.27
C LYS A 14 8.36 -6.51 8.32
N GLU A 15 7.81 -6.10 9.46
CA GLU A 15 8.62 -5.71 10.60
C GLU A 15 8.33 -6.67 11.75
N ARG A 16 9.36 -7.39 12.19
CA ARG A 16 9.24 -8.49 13.15
C ARG A 16 8.31 -9.57 12.61
N GLU A 17 7.23 -9.87 13.30
CA GLU A 17 6.27 -10.91 12.89
C GLU A 17 5.01 -10.33 12.24
N ASP A 18 4.94 -9.00 12.13
CA ASP A 18 3.76 -8.34 11.60
C ASP A 18 4.06 -7.58 10.32
N VAL A 19 3.03 -7.38 9.54
CA VAL A 19 3.11 -6.69 8.24
C VAL A 19 2.58 -5.26 8.39
N GLU A 20 3.33 -4.29 7.88
CA GLU A 20 2.86 -2.92 7.73
C GLU A 20 2.35 -2.74 6.31
N ILE A 21 1.23 -2.04 6.15
CA ILE A 21 0.70 -1.69 4.83
C ILE A 21 1.04 -0.24 4.56
N ILE A 22 1.74 0.03 3.47
CA ILE A 22 2.12 1.38 3.06
C ILE A 22 1.30 1.74 1.84
N ILE A 23 0.56 2.83 1.92
CA ILE A 23 -0.26 3.30 0.82
C ILE A 23 0.25 4.67 0.40
N VAL A 24 0.57 4.82 -0.90
CA VAL A 24 0.95 6.10 -1.48
C VAL A 24 -0.23 6.59 -2.32
N THR A 25 -0.64 7.81 -2.04
CA THR A 25 -1.79 8.42 -2.69
C THR A 25 -1.42 9.70 -3.41
N SER A 26 -2.21 10.06 -4.41
CA SER A 26 -2.05 11.31 -5.16
C SER A 26 -2.78 12.48 -4.50
N SER A 27 -3.52 12.23 -3.42
CA SER A 27 -4.27 13.26 -2.71
C SER A 27 -4.19 13.01 -1.21
N LYS A 28 -4.00 14.09 -0.45
CA LYS A 28 -4.04 14.04 1.01
C LYS A 28 -5.46 14.03 1.55
N PHE A 29 -6.40 14.37 0.75
CA PHE A 29 -7.82 14.61 1.00
C PHE A 29 -8.37 14.04 2.33
N ARG A 30 -8.65 14.91 3.30
CA ARG A 30 -9.23 14.61 4.63
C ARG A 30 -8.49 13.56 5.46
N ASN A 31 -7.32 13.13 5.04
CA ASN A 31 -6.56 12.13 5.79
C ASN A 31 -5.46 12.81 6.58
N LYS A 32 -5.70 13.01 7.88
CA LYS A 32 -4.77 13.66 8.78
C LYS A 32 -3.49 12.85 9.01
N LYS A 33 -3.51 11.55 8.70
CA LYS A 33 -2.35 10.67 8.87
C LYS A 33 -1.47 10.63 7.64
N ALA A 34 -1.95 11.14 6.50
CA ALA A 34 -1.16 11.17 5.28
C ALA A 34 -0.08 12.24 5.37
N ARG A 35 1.13 11.89 4.96
CA ARG A 35 2.29 12.77 4.98
C ARG A 35 2.91 12.83 3.60
N PRO A 36 3.53 13.98 3.23
CA PRO A 36 4.21 14.06 1.94
C PRO A 36 5.33 13.04 1.82
N VAL A 37 5.47 12.45 0.64
CA VAL A 37 6.57 11.52 0.36
C VAL A 37 7.89 12.29 0.42
N THR A 38 8.87 11.74 1.13
CA THR A 38 10.20 12.32 1.30
C THR A 38 11.27 11.36 0.79
N LYS A 39 12.47 11.89 0.61
CA LYS A 39 13.62 11.05 0.21
C LYS A 39 13.93 10.00 1.26
N GLY A 40 13.79 10.35 2.54
CA GLY A 40 13.99 9.40 3.63
C GLY A 40 13.01 8.24 3.59
N PHE A 41 11.76 8.55 3.32
CA PHE A 41 10.73 7.52 3.15
C PHE A 41 11.09 6.58 2.00
N LEU A 42 11.47 7.13 0.85
CA LEU A 42 11.81 6.33 -0.33
C LEU A 42 13.04 5.46 -0.12
N LYS A 43 14.04 5.97 0.60
CA LYS A 43 15.23 5.17 0.92
C LYS A 43 14.89 3.96 1.79
N LYS A 44 13.92 4.12 2.68
CA LYS A 44 13.49 3.04 3.55
C LYS A 44 12.75 1.96 2.80
N TYR A 45 12.09 2.30 1.70
CA TYR A 45 11.26 1.38 0.93
C TYR A 45 11.67 1.39 -0.55
N PRO A 46 12.74 0.66 -0.93
CA PRO A 46 13.26 0.68 -2.31
C PRO A 46 12.24 0.26 -3.37
N GLU A 47 11.34 -0.66 -3.06
CA GLU A 47 10.30 -1.09 -4.01
C GLU A 47 9.32 0.05 -4.29
N VAL A 48 8.99 0.82 -3.26
CA VAL A 48 8.14 2.00 -3.41
C VAL A 48 8.86 3.06 -4.23
N GLU A 49 10.15 3.27 -3.96
CA GLU A 49 10.95 4.24 -4.71
C GLU A 49 10.94 3.94 -6.21
N ARG A 50 11.07 2.67 -6.57
CA ARG A 50 11.06 2.25 -7.97
C ARG A 50 9.74 2.65 -8.66
N GLU A 51 8.62 2.34 -8.03
CA GLU A 51 7.31 2.69 -8.56
C GLU A 51 7.07 4.20 -8.54
N TYR A 52 7.51 4.88 -7.49
CA TYR A 52 7.41 6.32 -7.37
C TYR A 52 8.15 7.02 -8.51
N ASN A 53 9.37 6.60 -8.80
CA ASN A 53 10.18 7.19 -9.87
C ASN A 53 9.52 6.98 -11.23
N ARG A 54 8.91 5.82 -11.46
CA ARG A 54 8.18 5.53 -12.68
C ARG A 54 6.99 6.47 -12.84
N LEU A 55 6.21 6.67 -11.78
CA LEU A 55 5.05 7.56 -11.81
C LEU A 55 5.44 9.01 -11.99
N LYS A 56 6.54 9.44 -11.38
CA LYS A 56 7.03 10.83 -11.53
C LYS A 56 7.51 11.13 -12.95
N LYS A 57 7.97 10.14 -13.68
CA LYS A 57 8.33 10.32 -15.09
C LYS A 57 7.10 10.58 -15.94
N ILE A 58 5.96 10.00 -15.58
CA ILE A 58 4.70 10.19 -16.30
C ILE A 58 4.10 11.56 -15.98
N ASN A 59 4.17 11.98 -14.71
CA ASN A 59 3.62 13.26 -14.27
C ASN A 59 4.51 13.87 -13.19
N GLU A 60 5.47 14.69 -13.59
CA GLU A 60 6.45 15.30 -12.69
C GLU A 60 5.84 16.24 -11.67
N GLU A 61 4.72 16.86 -12.01
CA GLU A 61 4.09 17.85 -11.13
C GLU A 61 3.20 17.23 -10.05
N GLN A 62 2.88 15.95 -10.17
CA GLN A 62 2.02 15.30 -9.20
C GLN A 62 2.73 15.15 -7.86
N THR A 63 2.08 15.62 -6.80
CA THR A 63 2.55 15.42 -5.42
C THR A 63 1.94 14.15 -4.86
N TYR A 64 2.76 13.38 -4.14
CA TYR A 64 2.32 12.13 -3.53
C TYR A 64 2.45 12.19 -2.02
N TYR A 65 1.58 11.46 -1.37
CA TYR A 65 1.51 11.34 0.08
C TYR A 65 1.55 9.87 0.46
N PHE A 66 1.93 9.56 1.69
CA PHE A 66 1.95 8.18 2.14
C PHE A 66 1.29 8.04 3.51
N GLN A 67 0.81 6.86 3.79
CA GLN A 67 0.28 6.47 5.08
C GLN A 67 0.74 5.04 5.37
N ILE A 68 1.11 4.79 6.63
CA ILE A 68 1.54 3.46 7.06
C ILE A 68 0.50 2.93 8.05
N ILE A 69 -0.04 1.75 7.77
CA ILE A 69 -1.01 1.07 8.61
C ILE A 69 -0.32 -0.05 9.34
N ARG A 70 -0.16 0.09 10.66
CA ARG A 70 0.58 -0.85 11.51
C ARG A 70 -0.32 -1.74 12.35
N ASN A 71 -1.51 -1.27 12.70
CA ASN A 71 -2.40 -1.96 13.61
C ASN A 71 -3.54 -2.63 12.86
N GLY A 72 -4.22 -3.58 13.51
CA GLY A 72 -5.42 -4.18 12.96
C GLY A 72 -5.39 -5.68 12.75
N SER A 73 -4.28 -6.35 13.07
CA SER A 73 -4.16 -7.81 12.97
C SER A 73 -4.76 -8.37 11.68
N LEU A 74 -5.70 -9.31 11.78
CA LEU A 74 -6.34 -9.93 10.62
C LEU A 74 -7.08 -8.92 9.73
N ARG A 75 -7.58 -7.83 10.32
CA ARG A 75 -8.28 -6.80 9.54
C ARG A 75 -7.39 -6.14 8.50
N LYS A 76 -6.08 -6.06 8.74
CA LYS A 76 -5.15 -5.53 7.75
C LYS A 76 -5.13 -6.39 6.49
N TYR A 77 -5.15 -7.69 6.66
CA TYR A 77 -5.14 -8.61 5.52
C TYR A 77 -6.43 -8.52 4.71
N ILE A 78 -7.56 -8.37 5.39
CA ILE A 78 -8.85 -8.18 4.74
C ILE A 78 -8.85 -6.85 3.97
N PHE A 79 -8.33 -5.79 4.59
CA PHE A 79 -8.22 -4.47 3.97
C PHE A 79 -7.33 -4.52 2.72
N LEU A 80 -6.18 -5.20 2.83
CA LEU A 80 -5.25 -5.35 1.72
C LEU A 80 -5.89 -6.11 0.55
N GLU A 81 -6.60 -7.19 0.84
CA GLU A 81 -7.32 -7.97 -0.17
C GLU A 81 -8.41 -7.12 -0.83
N ASN A 82 -9.15 -6.35 -0.06
CA ASN A 82 -10.19 -5.48 -0.58
C ASN A 82 -9.63 -4.41 -1.52
N ILE A 83 -8.50 -3.80 -1.15
CA ILE A 83 -7.83 -2.82 -2.01
C ILE A 83 -7.42 -3.48 -3.31
N TYR A 84 -6.82 -4.67 -3.24
CA TYR A 84 -6.34 -5.37 -4.43
C TYR A 84 -7.48 -5.69 -5.40
N THR A 85 -8.61 -6.16 -4.90
CA THR A 85 -9.75 -6.51 -5.74
C THR A 85 -10.51 -5.30 -6.27
N THR A 86 -10.48 -4.19 -5.54
CA THR A 86 -11.22 -2.97 -5.88
C THR A 86 -10.37 -1.96 -6.66
N CYS A 87 -9.13 -1.76 -6.23
CA CYS A 87 -8.23 -0.76 -6.82
C CYS A 87 -7.28 -1.43 -7.80
N VAL A 88 -7.80 -1.88 -8.93
CA VAL A 88 -7.06 -2.69 -9.90
C VAL A 88 -6.02 -1.91 -10.70
N LYS A 89 -6.14 -0.58 -10.75
CA LYS A 89 -5.20 0.26 -11.49
C LYS A 89 -4.01 0.75 -10.67
N SER A 90 -4.03 0.51 -9.37
CA SER A 90 -2.92 0.90 -8.50
C SER A 90 -1.70 0.03 -8.74
N ALA A 91 -0.52 0.57 -8.48
CA ALA A 91 0.72 -0.19 -8.59
C ALA A 91 0.96 -0.97 -7.29
N TYR A 92 1.14 -2.28 -7.39
CA TYR A 92 1.41 -3.15 -6.25
C TYR A 92 2.85 -3.61 -6.32
N THR A 93 3.62 -3.37 -5.24
CA THR A 93 5.01 -3.82 -5.19
C THR A 93 5.08 -5.34 -5.11
N PRO A 94 6.22 -5.96 -5.46
CA PRO A 94 6.37 -7.41 -5.29
C PRO A 94 6.07 -7.89 -3.86
N ALA A 95 6.50 -7.10 -2.84
CA ALA A 95 6.20 -7.44 -1.46
C ALA A 95 4.70 -7.40 -1.18
N ALA A 96 3.99 -6.41 -1.74
CA ALA A 96 2.53 -6.33 -1.57
C ALA A 96 1.83 -7.51 -2.21
N ILE A 97 2.24 -7.91 -3.41
CA ILE A 97 1.67 -9.06 -4.10
C ILE A 97 1.86 -10.34 -3.27
N GLU A 98 3.04 -10.52 -2.71
CA GLU A 98 3.32 -11.68 -1.86
C GLU A 98 2.44 -11.70 -0.62
N SER A 99 2.29 -10.54 0.03
CA SER A 99 1.43 -10.42 1.20
C SER A 99 -0.04 -10.68 0.87
N ILE A 100 -0.49 -10.28 -0.32
CA ILE A 100 -1.86 -10.52 -0.78
C ILE A 100 -2.09 -12.01 -0.97
N LYS A 101 -1.13 -12.74 -1.54
CA LYS A 101 -1.22 -14.19 -1.68
C LYS A 101 -1.35 -14.88 -0.33
N ILE A 102 -0.57 -14.44 0.64
CA ILE A 102 -0.63 -14.97 2.00
C ILE A 102 -1.99 -14.67 2.62
N ALA A 103 -2.49 -13.43 2.45
CA ALA A 103 -3.80 -13.02 2.98
C ALA A 103 -4.92 -13.89 2.41
N ARG A 104 -4.89 -14.17 1.11
CA ARG A 104 -5.88 -15.03 0.46
C ARG A 104 -5.85 -16.45 1.01
N GLY A 105 -4.64 -16.97 1.23
CA GLY A 105 -4.46 -18.27 1.83
C GLY A 105 -5.05 -18.35 3.23
N GLN A 106 -4.79 -17.32 4.04
CA GLN A 106 -5.32 -17.25 5.41
C GLN A 106 -6.84 -17.17 5.44
N ILE A 107 -7.42 -16.34 4.58
CA ILE A 107 -8.87 -16.18 4.51
C ILE A 107 -9.52 -17.50 4.08
N ASN A 108 -9.00 -18.13 3.02
CA ASN A 108 -9.53 -19.39 2.52
C ASN A 108 -9.41 -20.52 3.56
N PHE A 109 -8.29 -20.55 4.29
CA PHE A 109 -8.09 -21.52 5.33
C PHE A 109 -9.13 -21.37 6.44
N ASN A 110 -9.39 -20.14 6.86
CA ASN A 110 -10.37 -19.85 7.91
C ASN A 110 -11.79 -20.19 7.47
N GLU A 111 -12.13 -20.00 6.19
CA GLU A 111 -13.44 -20.35 5.65
C GLU A 111 -13.68 -21.87 5.63
N ARG A 112 -12.61 -22.64 5.45
CA ARG A 112 -12.70 -24.09 5.40
C ARG A 112 -12.69 -24.72 6.78
N GLY A 113 -12.14 -24.02 7.74
CA GLY A 113 -11.96 -24.52 9.08
C GLY A 113 -13.05 -24.17 10.03
#